data_023ffc7e7e6bdbb0fe70788eea883178
#
_entry.id   023ffc7e7e6bdbb0fe70788eea883178
#
_cell.length_a   1.000
_cell.length_b   1.000
_cell.length_c   1.000
_cell.angle_alpha   90.00
_cell.angle_beta   90.00
_cell.angle_gamma   90.00
#
_symmetry.space_group_name_H-M   'P 1'
#
loop_
_entity.id
_entity.type
_entity.pdbx_description
1 polymer ?
#
loop_
_entity_poly.entity_id
_entity_poly.type
_entity_poly.pdbx_seq_one_letter_code
_entity_poly.pdbx_strand_id
1 'polypeptide(L)'
;MDYARRLPRMFDPFFDQLEDRDRIDGLMTTGTNVLTKNLFGRLRAEPLSTATTFNGNMELETEFLSLRLGIPNIHTAAVPGVKVSVGVLSSVPAADYQVWINPENNEWLDFTIDLPARLGEERPSITYIDVAALASVARTDVANGRTIIIYRIEFPANSVASMPMNNQYYWRGSRAPRVLRTSNQAVQGVTNKAAFTSQAAYAATKGGDDYAVVPVVQYQTLARGHQVMICGDSIQEGIGGDVRCYGAMERSVYELSTPERPLEYFNAALHAQGPDLYSRMLADHVATVRPTIVTYSPWSGNDVTAGSGISAAAMRRLKASLGRVFYTLQAAGLRPVVLFPEATPVNTGYRNVGANDQARRDFNANWLPKVSAGFVIKGYAAALTGGRDAAGQDQIKDGLTGDGVHPNDAGHDALKAVVKPYFQRLLDRVA
;
A
#
# COMPACT_ATOMS: atom_id res chain seq x y z
N MET A 1 3.25 16.37 34.80
CA MET A 1 3.95 17.11 33.72
C MET A 1 3.06 17.07 32.49
N ASP A 2 2.69 18.23 32.03
CA ASP A 2 1.67 18.39 30.99
C ASP A 2 2.29 18.16 29.60
N TYR A 3 2.37 16.89 29.17
CA TYR A 3 2.84 16.48 27.85
C TYR A 3 2.00 17.09 26.72
N ALA A 4 0.74 17.39 26.98
CA ALA A 4 -0.18 17.97 25.99
C ALA A 4 0.19 19.43 25.61
N ARG A 5 0.87 20.17 26.50
CA ARG A 5 1.35 21.53 26.22
C ARG A 5 2.72 21.56 25.54
N ARG A 6 3.49 20.47 25.60
CA ARG A 6 4.82 20.40 24.96
C ARG A 6 4.81 19.87 23.54
N LEU A 7 3.79 19.08 23.15
CA LEU A 7 3.67 18.56 21.80
C LEU A 7 3.61 19.67 20.73
N PRO A 8 2.78 20.71 20.83
CA PRO A 8 2.83 21.81 19.87
C PRO A 8 4.22 22.41 19.73
N ARG A 9 4.89 22.71 20.84
CA ARG A 9 6.24 23.35 20.81
C ARG A 9 7.37 22.46 20.28
N MET A 10 7.27 21.13 20.40
CA MET A 10 8.22 20.21 19.78
C MET A 10 8.05 20.13 18.26
N PHE A 11 6.85 20.40 17.78
CA PHE A 11 6.53 20.37 16.35
C PHE A 11 6.48 21.76 15.72
N ASP A 12 6.45 22.84 16.51
CA ASP A 12 6.46 24.22 16.02
C ASP A 12 7.54 24.44 14.93
N PRO A 13 8.82 24.03 15.10
CA PRO A 13 9.82 24.23 14.06
C PRO A 13 9.58 23.42 12.79
N PHE A 14 8.85 22.30 12.88
CA PHE A 14 8.48 21.50 11.73
C PHE A 14 7.24 22.09 11.03
N PHE A 15 6.26 22.55 11.79
CA PHE A 15 5.05 23.20 11.30
C PHE A 15 5.32 24.61 10.77
N ASP A 16 6.15 25.40 11.43
CA ASP A 16 6.62 26.69 10.93
C ASP A 16 7.34 26.54 9.57
N GLN A 17 8.06 25.41 9.38
CA GLN A 17 8.67 25.06 8.10
C GLN A 17 7.65 24.69 7.01
N LEU A 18 6.46 24.21 7.38
CA LEU A 18 5.40 23.86 6.46
C LEU A 18 4.51 25.04 6.06
N GLU A 19 4.43 26.08 6.88
CA GLU A 19 3.71 27.33 6.57
C GLU A 19 4.44 28.22 5.55
N ASP A 20 5.75 28.03 5.44
CA ASP A 20 6.58 28.74 4.47
C ASP A 20 6.39 28.13 3.06
N ARG A 21 5.56 28.75 2.23
CA ARG A 21 5.24 28.30 0.87
C ARG A 21 6.49 28.08 0.02
N ASP A 22 7.52 28.89 0.20
CA ASP A 22 8.78 28.80 -0.55
C ASP A 22 9.61 27.58 -0.13
N ARG A 23 9.40 27.05 1.09
CA ARG A 23 10.04 25.83 1.58
C ARG A 23 9.37 24.56 1.11
N ILE A 24 8.07 24.58 0.86
CA ILE A 24 7.37 23.43 0.25
C ILE A 24 7.95 23.20 -1.15
N ASP A 25 8.19 24.24 -1.89
CA ASP A 25 8.79 24.17 -3.22
C ASP A 25 10.21 23.56 -3.16
N GLY A 26 11.01 23.92 -2.15
CA GLY A 26 12.34 23.32 -1.92
C GLY A 26 12.32 21.86 -1.46
N LEU A 27 11.28 21.43 -0.75
CA LEU A 27 11.13 20.04 -0.28
C LEU A 27 10.72 19.07 -1.39
N MET A 28 9.94 19.56 -2.35
CA MET A 28 9.43 18.77 -3.47
C MET A 28 10.37 18.72 -4.68
N THR A 29 11.35 19.60 -4.76
CA THR A 29 12.31 19.66 -5.89
C THR A 29 13.27 18.50 -5.95
N THR A 30 13.36 17.67 -4.91
CA THR A 30 14.21 16.48 -4.89
C THR A 30 13.38 15.22 -5.05
N GLY A 31 12.76 15.01 -6.21
CA GLY A 31 12.21 13.70 -6.58
C GLY A 31 13.25 12.60 -6.39
N THR A 32 12.82 11.39 -6.21
CA THR A 32 13.69 10.22 -6.03
C THR A 32 13.83 9.46 -7.34
N ASN A 33 15.02 8.89 -7.55
CA ASN A 33 15.23 7.92 -8.63
C ASN A 33 15.01 6.48 -8.15
N VAL A 34 14.70 6.28 -6.86
CA VAL A 34 14.40 4.96 -6.30
C VAL A 34 12.94 4.91 -5.90
N LEU A 35 12.17 4.07 -6.57
CA LEU A 35 10.75 3.88 -6.33
C LEU A 35 10.50 2.49 -5.76
N THR A 36 9.53 2.39 -4.86
CA THR A 36 9.18 1.14 -4.19
C THR A 36 7.68 0.91 -4.30
N LYS A 37 7.29 -0.21 -4.87
CA LYS A 37 5.91 -0.66 -5.05
C LYS A 37 5.61 -1.84 -4.16
N ASN A 38 4.53 -1.78 -3.40
CA ASN A 38 3.92 -2.95 -2.82
C ASN A 38 2.40 -2.88 -2.98
N LEU A 39 1.78 -4.01 -2.90
CA LEU A 39 0.34 -4.20 -3.13
C LEU A 39 -0.26 -5.07 -2.04
N PHE A 40 0.29 -5.01 -0.85
CA PHE A 40 -0.29 -5.65 0.32
C PHE A 40 -0.39 -4.62 1.45
N GLY A 41 -1.53 -4.60 2.13
CA GLY A 41 -1.66 -3.97 3.43
C GLY A 41 -1.32 -4.97 4.53
N ARG A 42 -2.34 -5.42 5.26
CA ARG A 42 -2.18 -6.44 6.29
C ARG A 42 -1.93 -7.83 5.72
N LEU A 43 -0.88 -8.49 6.22
CA LEU A 43 -0.51 -9.86 5.85
C LEU A 43 -0.99 -10.85 6.91
N ARG A 44 -1.19 -12.10 6.48
CA ARG A 44 -1.38 -13.26 7.34
C ARG A 44 -0.35 -14.34 7.01
N ALA A 45 -0.08 -15.18 7.99
CA ALA A 45 0.71 -16.39 7.81
C ALA A 45 -0.22 -17.53 7.35
N GLU A 46 0.09 -18.14 6.21
CA GLU A 46 -0.67 -19.25 5.64
C GLU A 46 0.17 -20.52 5.65
N PRO A 47 -0.22 -21.54 6.42
CA PRO A 47 0.47 -22.82 6.44
C PRO A 47 0.38 -23.54 5.09
N LEU A 48 1.48 -24.10 4.65
CA LEU A 48 1.60 -24.86 3.41
C LEU A 48 2.00 -26.31 3.72
N SER A 49 1.08 -27.23 3.57
CA SER A 49 1.36 -28.68 3.77
C SER A 49 2.21 -29.27 2.66
N THR A 50 2.07 -28.72 1.46
CA THR A 50 2.86 -29.09 0.29
C THR A 50 3.66 -27.89 -0.16
N ALA A 51 4.82 -28.12 -0.83
CA ALA A 51 5.55 -27.02 -1.41
C ALA A 51 4.63 -26.31 -2.42
N THR A 52 4.57 -25.02 -2.47
CA THR A 52 3.60 -24.24 -3.25
C THR A 52 4.29 -23.13 -4.00
N THR A 53 3.97 -22.99 -5.28
CA THR A 53 4.49 -21.92 -6.13
C THR A 53 3.43 -20.85 -6.36
N PHE A 54 3.82 -19.60 -6.17
CA PHE A 54 3.03 -18.42 -6.50
C PHE A 54 3.63 -17.75 -7.74
N ASN A 55 2.79 -17.53 -8.75
CA ASN A 55 3.20 -16.91 -9.99
C ASN A 55 2.51 -15.56 -10.11
N GLY A 56 3.22 -14.56 -10.61
CA GLY A 56 2.64 -13.26 -10.80
C GLY A 56 3.41 -12.39 -11.77
N ASN A 57 2.78 -11.31 -12.17
CA ASN A 57 3.45 -10.22 -12.87
C ASN A 57 3.07 -8.88 -12.26
N MET A 58 3.91 -7.88 -12.46
CA MET A 58 3.70 -6.54 -11.95
C MET A 58 4.22 -5.53 -12.97
N GLU A 59 3.40 -4.56 -13.31
CA GLU A 59 3.77 -3.44 -14.17
C GLU A 59 4.44 -2.35 -13.31
N LEU A 60 5.60 -1.89 -13.74
CA LEU A 60 6.31 -0.75 -13.17
C LEU A 60 5.97 0.51 -13.97
N GLU A 61 5.99 1.65 -13.32
CA GLU A 61 5.55 2.92 -13.92
C GLU A 61 6.49 3.43 -15.02
N THR A 62 7.73 2.93 -15.07
CA THR A 62 8.74 3.31 -16.07
C THR A 62 9.78 2.20 -16.24
N GLU A 63 10.71 2.41 -17.14
CA GLU A 63 11.92 1.57 -17.23
C GLU A 63 12.80 1.69 -15.99
N PHE A 64 13.55 0.66 -15.70
CA PHE A 64 14.45 0.62 -14.54
C PHE A 64 15.92 0.43 -14.96
N LEU A 65 16.81 1.00 -14.15
CA LEU A 65 18.27 0.80 -14.25
C LEU A 65 18.72 -0.34 -13.33
N SER A 66 18.09 -0.48 -12.18
CA SER A 66 18.29 -1.57 -11.24
C SER A 66 16.97 -1.95 -10.60
N LEU A 67 16.86 -3.21 -10.15
CA LEU A 67 15.65 -3.76 -9.58
C LEU A 67 16.00 -4.69 -8.42
N ARG A 68 15.25 -4.58 -7.33
CA ARG A 68 15.26 -5.54 -6.23
C ARG A 68 13.85 -6.04 -5.98
N LEU A 69 13.71 -7.35 -5.77
CA LEU A 69 12.46 -7.98 -5.40
C LEU A 69 12.50 -8.36 -3.93
N GLY A 70 11.56 -7.87 -3.13
CA GLY A 70 11.47 -8.14 -1.69
C GLY A 70 10.36 -9.14 -1.40
N ILE A 71 10.68 -10.22 -0.69
CA ILE A 71 9.71 -11.22 -0.26
C ILE A 71 9.39 -11.00 1.22
N PRO A 72 8.11 -10.73 1.57
CA PRO A 72 7.73 -10.49 2.95
C PRO A 72 7.58 -11.79 3.74
N ASN A 73 7.91 -11.74 5.04
CA ASN A 73 7.57 -12.79 6.01
C ASN A 73 6.90 -12.19 7.26
N ILE A 74 5.65 -12.56 7.50
CA ILE A 74 4.87 -12.18 8.69
C ILE A 74 4.86 -13.28 9.76
N HIS A 75 5.45 -14.44 9.49
CA HIS A 75 5.51 -15.55 10.43
C HIS A 75 6.50 -15.28 11.57
N THR A 76 6.24 -15.85 12.73
CA THR A 76 7.09 -15.72 13.94
C THR A 76 8.42 -16.48 13.84
N ALA A 77 8.53 -17.41 12.89
CA ALA A 77 9.74 -18.15 12.60
C ALA A 77 10.30 -17.79 11.22
N ALA A 78 11.58 -18.05 11.03
CA ALA A 78 12.21 -17.97 9.72
C ALA A 78 11.65 -19.06 8.78
N VAL A 79 11.65 -18.78 7.48
CA VAL A 79 11.26 -19.73 6.43
C VAL A 79 12.46 -19.94 5.51
N PRO A 80 13.21 -21.03 5.65
CA PRO A 80 14.39 -21.30 4.85
C PRO A 80 14.03 -21.88 3.48
N GLY A 81 14.93 -21.72 2.52
CA GLY A 81 14.89 -22.41 1.24
C GLY A 81 13.79 -21.98 0.29
N VAL A 82 13.31 -20.74 0.38
CA VAL A 82 12.35 -20.17 -0.58
C VAL A 82 13.07 -19.95 -1.90
N LYS A 83 12.52 -20.49 -2.99
CA LYS A 83 13.07 -20.32 -4.33
C LYS A 83 12.31 -19.22 -5.06
N VAL A 84 13.04 -18.38 -5.76
CA VAL A 84 12.46 -17.24 -6.51
C VAL A 84 13.05 -17.22 -7.91
N SER A 85 12.19 -17.11 -8.92
CA SER A 85 12.59 -16.86 -10.30
C SER A 85 11.96 -15.55 -10.75
N VAL A 86 12.75 -14.70 -11.39
CA VAL A 86 12.28 -13.38 -11.86
C VAL A 86 12.71 -13.18 -13.30
N GLY A 87 11.83 -12.58 -14.10
CA GLY A 87 12.10 -12.22 -15.49
C GLY A 87 11.35 -10.95 -15.89
N VAL A 88 11.55 -10.50 -17.12
CA VAL A 88 10.89 -9.33 -17.70
C VAL A 88 10.05 -9.78 -18.90
N LEU A 89 8.85 -9.24 -19.03
CA LEU A 89 8.01 -9.43 -20.21
C LEU A 89 8.23 -8.30 -21.22
N SER A 90 8.25 -8.67 -22.51
CA SER A 90 8.41 -7.71 -23.62
C SER A 90 7.10 -6.99 -23.97
N SER A 91 5.96 -7.56 -23.62
CA SER A 91 4.66 -7.00 -23.95
C SER A 91 3.65 -7.19 -22.83
N VAL A 92 2.64 -6.32 -22.79
CA VAL A 92 1.50 -6.47 -21.89
C VAL A 92 0.75 -7.74 -22.27
N PRO A 93 0.50 -8.67 -21.35
CA PRO A 93 -0.30 -9.84 -21.62
C PRO A 93 -1.70 -9.45 -22.11
N ALA A 94 -2.15 -10.03 -23.21
CA ALA A 94 -3.42 -9.70 -23.86
C ALA A 94 -4.66 -10.07 -23.02
N ALA A 95 -4.50 -10.94 -22.02
CA ALA A 95 -5.59 -11.38 -21.16
C ALA A 95 -5.19 -11.33 -19.68
N ASP A 96 -6.16 -11.11 -18.82
CA ASP A 96 -6.01 -10.85 -17.40
C ASP A 96 -5.30 -11.95 -16.58
N TYR A 97 -5.30 -13.16 -17.06
CA TYR A 97 -4.77 -14.34 -16.38
C TYR A 97 -3.47 -14.88 -17.00
N GLN A 98 -2.81 -14.12 -17.89
CA GLN A 98 -1.56 -14.56 -18.53
C GLN A 98 -0.33 -14.37 -17.62
N VAL A 99 -0.39 -14.89 -16.41
CA VAL A 99 0.75 -14.96 -15.48
C VAL A 99 1.68 -16.16 -15.73
N TRP A 100 1.31 -17.04 -16.68
CA TRP A 100 2.08 -18.23 -17.03
C TRP A 100 3.03 -17.99 -18.20
N ILE A 101 3.01 -16.83 -18.82
CA ILE A 101 3.92 -16.49 -19.92
C ILE A 101 5.36 -16.55 -19.40
N ASN A 102 6.24 -17.09 -20.21
CA ASN A 102 7.67 -17.02 -19.95
C ASN A 102 8.18 -15.60 -20.18
N PRO A 103 9.24 -15.20 -19.49
CA PRO A 103 9.89 -13.92 -19.76
C PRO A 103 10.48 -13.89 -21.17
N GLU A 104 10.79 -12.69 -21.63
CA GLU A 104 11.47 -12.49 -22.92
C GLU A 104 12.73 -13.32 -22.99
N ASN A 105 12.98 -13.92 -24.15
CA ASN A 105 14.11 -14.84 -24.39
C ASN A 105 14.19 -16.02 -23.44
N ASN A 106 13.14 -16.29 -22.65
CA ASN A 106 13.13 -17.28 -21.57
C ASN A 106 14.25 -17.04 -20.52
N GLU A 107 14.63 -15.78 -20.33
CA GLU A 107 15.68 -15.40 -19.38
C GLU A 107 15.12 -15.24 -17.97
N TRP A 108 15.43 -16.21 -17.13
CA TRP A 108 15.09 -16.19 -15.70
C TRP A 108 16.34 -16.00 -14.87
N LEU A 109 16.22 -15.17 -13.82
CA LEU A 109 17.17 -15.14 -12.72
C LEU A 109 16.61 -15.95 -11.57
N ASP A 110 17.37 -16.95 -11.13
CA ASP A 110 16.97 -17.90 -10.09
C ASP A 110 17.73 -17.65 -8.78
N PHE A 111 17.01 -17.68 -7.67
CA PHE A 111 17.54 -17.46 -6.33
C PHE A 111 16.98 -18.49 -5.36
N THR A 112 17.76 -18.79 -4.30
CA THR A 112 17.28 -19.47 -3.11
C THR A 112 17.61 -18.58 -1.92
N ILE A 113 16.60 -18.28 -1.11
CA ILE A 113 16.71 -17.33 0.01
C ILE A 113 16.10 -17.91 1.28
N ASP A 114 16.58 -17.41 2.41
CA ASP A 114 15.95 -17.62 3.69
C ASP A 114 15.23 -16.36 4.12
N LEU A 115 13.98 -16.48 4.54
CA LEU A 115 13.19 -15.39 5.05
C LEU A 115 13.32 -15.33 6.57
N PRO A 116 13.87 -14.26 7.16
CA PRO A 116 13.92 -14.10 8.61
C PRO A 116 12.52 -13.98 9.20
N ALA A 117 12.38 -14.24 10.49
CA ALA A 117 11.15 -14.03 11.23
C ALA A 117 10.68 -12.57 11.13
N ARG A 118 9.38 -12.34 11.33
CA ARG A 118 8.78 -11.00 11.33
C ARG A 118 9.47 -10.04 12.31
N LEU A 119 9.42 -8.76 12.03
CA LEU A 119 9.99 -7.70 12.87
C LEU A 119 9.19 -7.47 14.17
N GLY A 120 7.90 -7.79 14.16
CA GLY A 120 7.00 -7.63 15.30
C GLY A 120 5.58 -8.03 14.93
N GLU A 121 4.62 -7.78 15.83
CA GLU A 121 3.21 -8.02 15.56
C GLU A 121 2.75 -7.21 14.33
N GLU A 122 2.12 -7.89 13.36
CA GLU A 122 1.66 -7.31 12.08
C GLU A 122 2.76 -6.61 11.24
N ARG A 123 4.04 -6.82 11.57
CA ARG A 123 5.18 -6.14 10.97
C ARG A 123 6.10 -7.14 10.27
N PRO A 124 5.96 -7.33 8.94
CA PRO A 124 6.75 -8.31 8.20
C PRO A 124 8.23 -7.92 8.14
N SER A 125 9.11 -8.91 8.14
CA SER A 125 10.44 -8.75 7.55
C SER A 125 10.33 -8.80 6.02
N ILE A 126 11.24 -8.14 5.30
CA ILE A 126 11.32 -8.20 3.84
C ILE A 126 12.75 -8.55 3.44
N THR A 127 12.91 -9.68 2.77
CA THR A 127 14.21 -10.09 2.21
C THR A 127 14.28 -9.67 0.76
N TYR A 128 15.23 -8.78 0.44
CA TYR A 128 15.44 -8.30 -0.92
C TYR A 128 16.48 -9.12 -1.66
N ILE A 129 16.17 -9.47 -2.90
CA ILE A 129 17.10 -10.05 -3.88
C ILE A 129 17.39 -9.02 -4.98
N ASP A 130 18.63 -8.94 -5.39
CA ASP A 130 19.06 -8.06 -6.48
C ASP A 130 18.85 -8.76 -7.82
N VAL A 131 18.07 -8.14 -8.68
CA VAL A 131 17.77 -8.62 -10.03
C VAL A 131 18.18 -7.59 -11.10
N ALA A 132 19.17 -6.76 -10.79
CA ALA A 132 19.66 -5.69 -11.67
C ALA A 132 20.07 -6.20 -13.06
N ALA A 133 20.52 -7.45 -13.19
CA ALA A 133 20.88 -8.05 -14.47
C ALA A 133 19.71 -8.03 -15.49
N LEU A 134 18.45 -8.01 -15.03
CA LEU A 134 17.29 -7.91 -15.91
C LEU A 134 17.19 -6.55 -16.63
N ALA A 135 17.89 -5.52 -16.16
CA ALA A 135 17.90 -4.21 -16.84
C ALA A 135 18.52 -4.26 -18.24
N SER A 136 19.39 -5.25 -18.50
CA SER A 136 20.01 -5.46 -19.81
C SER A 136 19.17 -6.31 -20.77
N VAL A 137 18.07 -6.91 -20.31
CA VAL A 137 17.19 -7.70 -21.17
C VAL A 137 16.52 -6.78 -22.18
N ALA A 138 16.67 -7.09 -23.47
CA ALA A 138 16.04 -6.33 -24.53
C ALA A 138 14.52 -6.35 -24.38
N ARG A 139 13.91 -5.18 -24.43
CA ARG A 139 12.46 -4.99 -24.31
C ARG A 139 11.94 -4.49 -25.64
N THR A 140 11.19 -5.31 -26.35
CA THR A 140 10.78 -5.01 -27.71
C THR A 140 9.56 -4.13 -27.81
N ASP A 141 8.71 -4.07 -26.81
CA ASP A 141 7.55 -3.18 -26.84
C ASP A 141 6.93 -3.07 -25.43
N VAL A 142 7.37 -2.08 -24.68
CA VAL A 142 6.57 -1.63 -23.57
C VAL A 142 5.71 -0.49 -24.07
N ALA A 143 4.54 -0.79 -24.59
CA ALA A 143 3.57 0.23 -24.96
C ALA A 143 3.45 1.21 -23.79
N ASN A 144 3.81 2.47 -23.99
CA ASN A 144 3.82 3.54 -23.02
C ASN A 144 5.04 3.63 -22.06
N GLY A 145 6.19 3.03 -22.37
CA GLY A 145 7.43 3.21 -21.60
C GLY A 145 7.44 2.54 -20.22
N ARG A 146 6.54 1.60 -19.97
CA ARG A 146 6.46 0.83 -18.73
C ARG A 146 7.13 -0.53 -18.86
N THR A 147 7.52 -1.10 -17.73
CA THR A 147 8.15 -2.43 -17.68
C THR A 147 7.25 -3.39 -16.91
N ILE A 148 7.16 -4.61 -17.39
CA ILE A 148 6.44 -5.69 -16.70
C ILE A 148 7.46 -6.71 -16.22
N ILE A 149 7.50 -6.94 -14.91
CA ILE A 149 8.24 -8.04 -14.32
C ILE A 149 7.31 -9.24 -14.14
N ILE A 150 7.87 -10.44 -14.33
CA ILE A 150 7.21 -11.70 -14.00
C ILE A 150 8.02 -12.39 -12.90
N TYR A 151 7.33 -13.02 -11.96
CA TYR A 151 8.00 -13.73 -10.87
C TYR A 151 7.30 -15.05 -10.54
N ARG A 152 8.09 -15.97 -10.01
CA ARG A 152 7.65 -17.23 -9.41
C ARG A 152 8.32 -17.38 -8.06
N ILE A 153 7.55 -17.68 -7.03
CA ILE A 153 8.02 -17.83 -5.65
C ILE A 153 7.55 -19.18 -5.14
N GLU A 154 8.47 -20.10 -4.91
CA GLU A 154 8.18 -21.44 -4.38
C GLU A 154 8.58 -21.53 -2.92
N PHE A 155 7.59 -21.82 -2.08
CA PHE A 155 7.77 -22.13 -0.68
C PHE A 155 7.90 -23.64 -0.50
N PRO A 156 8.82 -24.13 0.36
CA PRO A 156 8.94 -25.57 0.63
C PRO A 156 7.70 -26.15 1.33
N ALA A 157 7.55 -27.47 1.27
CA ALA A 157 6.51 -28.16 2.02
C ALA A 157 6.68 -27.95 3.53
N ASN A 158 5.57 -28.00 4.27
CA ASN A 158 5.52 -27.78 5.72
C ASN A 158 6.11 -26.41 6.14
N SER A 159 5.96 -25.41 5.30
CA SER A 159 6.38 -24.03 5.55
C SER A 159 5.19 -23.09 5.71
N VAL A 160 5.46 -21.80 5.74
CA VAL A 160 4.43 -20.75 5.85
C VAL A 160 4.70 -19.65 4.84
N ALA A 161 3.69 -19.29 4.05
CA ALA A 161 3.74 -18.15 3.16
C ALA A 161 3.08 -16.93 3.80
N SER A 162 3.58 -15.74 3.47
CA SER A 162 2.96 -14.48 3.88
C SER A 162 2.06 -13.97 2.78
N MET A 163 0.77 -13.91 3.07
CA MET A 163 -0.25 -13.53 2.11
C MET A 163 -1.05 -12.34 2.62
N PRO A 164 -1.59 -11.52 1.74
CA PRO A 164 -2.57 -10.53 2.14
C PRO A 164 -3.76 -11.16 2.87
N MET A 165 -4.19 -10.51 3.94
CA MET A 165 -5.20 -11.09 4.84
C MET A 165 -6.56 -11.29 4.19
N ASN A 166 -6.88 -10.50 3.18
CA ASN A 166 -8.13 -10.61 2.42
C ASN A 166 -7.83 -11.03 0.99
N ASN A 167 -8.38 -12.15 0.58
CA ASN A 167 -8.04 -12.91 -0.61
C ASN A 167 -8.46 -12.35 -1.96
N GLN A 168 -9.04 -11.16 -2.03
CA GLN A 168 -9.59 -10.64 -3.29
C GLN A 168 -8.57 -9.78 -4.03
N TYR A 169 -7.61 -10.42 -4.69
CA TYR A 169 -6.80 -9.79 -5.72
C TYR A 169 -7.40 -10.11 -7.08
N TYR A 170 -8.60 -9.58 -7.33
CA TYR A 170 -9.12 -9.55 -8.68
C TYR A 170 -8.59 -8.30 -9.36
N TRP A 171 -7.80 -8.55 -10.36
CA TRP A 171 -7.34 -7.51 -11.22
C TRP A 171 -8.46 -7.00 -12.14
N ARG A 172 -8.69 -5.70 -12.11
CA ARG A 172 -9.47 -4.97 -13.12
C ARG A 172 -8.72 -3.72 -13.51
N GLY A 173 -7.83 -3.82 -14.45
CA GLY A 173 -7.08 -2.65 -14.94
C GLY A 173 -5.67 -3.01 -15.42
N SER A 174 -5.08 -2.18 -16.27
CA SER A 174 -3.84 -2.49 -16.97
C SER A 174 -2.60 -2.50 -16.08
N ARG A 175 -2.64 -1.95 -14.87
CA ARG A 175 -1.45 -1.70 -14.04
C ARG A 175 -1.43 -2.41 -12.69
N ALA A 176 -2.54 -3.03 -12.26
CA ALA A 176 -2.55 -3.81 -11.03
C ALA A 176 -1.76 -5.11 -11.20
N PRO A 177 -1.10 -5.63 -10.16
CA PRO A 177 -0.40 -6.89 -10.27
C PRO A 177 -1.39 -8.00 -10.53
N ARG A 178 -1.00 -8.88 -11.40
CA ARG A 178 -1.69 -10.12 -11.67
C ARG A 178 -0.97 -11.20 -10.92
N VAL A 179 -1.54 -11.67 -9.84
CA VAL A 179 -0.94 -12.72 -9.04
C VAL A 179 -1.85 -13.91 -8.98
N LEU A 180 -1.31 -15.09 -9.22
CA LEU A 180 -2.01 -16.34 -9.18
C LEU A 180 -1.26 -17.36 -8.34
N ARG A 181 -2.02 -18.08 -7.51
CA ARG A 181 -1.51 -19.21 -6.76
C ARG A 181 -1.63 -20.48 -7.57
N THR A 182 -0.60 -21.29 -7.50
CA THR A 182 -0.63 -22.64 -8.02
C THR A 182 -0.14 -23.59 -6.93
N SER A 183 -0.95 -24.58 -6.59
CA SER A 183 -0.73 -25.46 -5.46
C SER A 183 -0.13 -26.83 -5.78
N ASN A 184 0.11 -27.15 -7.04
CA ASN A 184 0.64 -28.45 -7.42
C ASN A 184 2.05 -28.35 -7.96
N GLN A 185 2.98 -28.84 -7.13
CA GLN A 185 4.41 -28.68 -7.28
C GLN A 185 5.09 -29.49 -8.33
N ALA A 186 4.62 -30.70 -8.61
CA ALA A 186 5.24 -31.57 -9.60
C ALA A 186 5.22 -30.95 -11.02
N VAL A 187 4.28 -30.02 -11.23
CA VAL A 187 4.07 -29.38 -12.54
C VAL A 187 4.51 -27.91 -12.55
N GLN A 188 4.72 -27.28 -11.37
CA GLN A 188 4.69 -25.83 -11.27
C GLN A 188 5.85 -25.18 -10.51
N GLY A 189 6.79 -25.95 -10.01
CA GLY A 189 7.97 -25.43 -9.34
C GLY A 189 8.70 -24.40 -10.18
N VAL A 190 9.46 -23.51 -9.55
CA VAL A 190 10.27 -22.49 -10.25
C VAL A 190 11.18 -23.10 -11.32
N THR A 191 11.54 -24.39 -11.15
CA THR A 191 12.34 -25.15 -12.09
C THR A 191 11.56 -25.59 -13.34
N ASN A 192 10.22 -25.66 -13.30
CA ASN A 192 9.38 -26.06 -14.43
C ASN A 192 8.84 -24.82 -15.18
N LYS A 193 9.70 -24.06 -15.79
CA LYS A 193 9.38 -22.80 -16.47
C LYS A 193 8.54 -22.99 -17.72
N ALA A 194 8.50 -24.19 -18.29
CA ALA A 194 7.73 -24.53 -19.48
C ALA A 194 6.29 -24.99 -19.17
N ALA A 195 5.90 -25.15 -17.92
CA ALA A 195 4.63 -25.77 -17.53
C ALA A 195 3.38 -24.96 -17.90
N PHE A 196 3.54 -23.69 -18.17
CA PHE A 196 2.42 -22.79 -18.45
C PHE A 196 2.45 -22.30 -19.90
N THR A 197 2.21 -23.20 -20.82
CA THR A 197 2.19 -22.88 -22.26
C THR A 197 0.81 -22.50 -22.77
N SER A 198 -0.25 -22.70 -21.99
CA SER A 198 -1.61 -22.38 -22.38
C SER A 198 -2.55 -22.13 -21.20
N GLN A 199 -3.64 -21.42 -21.44
CA GLN A 199 -4.72 -21.21 -20.46
C GLN A 199 -5.32 -22.53 -19.95
N ALA A 200 -5.44 -23.54 -20.82
CA ALA A 200 -5.99 -24.85 -20.45
C ALA A 200 -5.08 -25.60 -19.48
N ALA A 201 -3.76 -25.58 -19.72
CA ALA A 201 -2.79 -26.16 -18.80
C ALA A 201 -2.81 -25.46 -17.45
N TYR A 202 -2.95 -24.14 -17.44
CA TYR A 202 -3.09 -23.33 -16.24
C TYR A 202 -4.39 -23.64 -15.47
N ALA A 203 -5.54 -23.63 -16.14
CA ALA A 203 -6.84 -23.91 -15.51
C ALA A 203 -6.91 -25.31 -14.87
N ALA A 204 -6.22 -26.30 -15.45
CA ALA A 204 -6.11 -27.65 -14.89
C ALA A 204 -5.29 -27.73 -13.60
N THR A 205 -4.45 -26.72 -13.32
CA THR A 205 -3.51 -26.69 -12.20
C THR A 205 -3.86 -25.64 -11.16
N LYS A 206 -4.84 -24.79 -11.44
CA LYS A 206 -5.32 -23.75 -10.53
C LYS A 206 -5.84 -24.38 -9.23
N GLY A 207 -5.20 -24.12 -8.11
CA GLY A 207 -5.75 -24.39 -6.79
C GLY A 207 -6.97 -23.49 -6.55
N GLY A 208 -7.98 -24.02 -5.87
CA GLY A 208 -9.32 -23.43 -5.81
C GLY A 208 -9.48 -22.07 -5.11
N ASP A 209 -8.40 -21.45 -4.59
CA ASP A 209 -8.46 -20.20 -3.84
C ASP A 209 -7.51 -19.16 -4.40
N ASP A 210 -7.98 -17.92 -4.46
CA ASP A 210 -7.28 -16.74 -5.01
C ASP A 210 -6.21 -16.17 -4.02
N TYR A 211 -5.42 -17.03 -3.41
CA TYR A 211 -4.34 -16.62 -2.53
C TYR A 211 -3.08 -16.26 -3.31
N ALA A 212 -2.43 -15.19 -2.91
CA ALA A 212 -1.26 -14.69 -3.60
C ALA A 212 -0.16 -14.30 -2.61
N VAL A 213 1.09 -14.60 -2.94
CA VAL A 213 2.23 -13.89 -2.37
C VAL A 213 2.56 -12.73 -3.29
N VAL A 214 2.52 -11.52 -2.75
CA VAL A 214 2.82 -10.30 -3.51
C VAL A 214 4.16 -9.77 -3.03
N PRO A 215 5.19 -9.69 -3.89
CA PRO A 215 6.47 -9.12 -3.52
C PRO A 215 6.41 -7.61 -3.41
N VAL A 216 7.37 -7.05 -2.70
CA VAL A 216 7.75 -5.64 -2.79
C VAL A 216 8.71 -5.49 -3.96
N VAL A 217 8.50 -4.51 -4.80
CA VAL A 217 9.44 -4.19 -5.89
C VAL A 217 10.07 -2.84 -5.60
N GLN A 218 11.40 -2.80 -5.55
CA GLN A 218 12.15 -1.57 -5.49
C GLN A 218 13.00 -1.43 -6.74
N TYR A 219 12.89 -0.30 -7.43
CA TYR A 219 13.56 -0.09 -8.70
C TYR A 219 14.13 1.33 -8.81
N GLN A 220 15.27 1.43 -9.50
CA GLN A 220 15.90 2.70 -9.81
C GLN A 220 15.55 3.11 -11.24
N THR A 221 15.18 4.37 -11.44
CA THR A 221 14.73 4.93 -12.71
C THR A 221 15.65 6.05 -13.21
N LEU A 222 15.63 6.32 -14.50
CA LEU A 222 16.25 7.53 -15.07
C LEU A 222 15.43 8.78 -14.74
N ALA A 223 14.12 8.69 -14.88
CA ALA A 223 13.22 9.78 -14.56
C ALA A 223 13.15 9.96 -13.03
N ARG A 224 13.15 11.21 -12.59
CA ARG A 224 12.83 11.50 -11.19
C ARG A 224 11.33 11.35 -10.95
N GLY A 225 10.98 10.62 -9.93
CA GLY A 225 9.60 10.35 -9.55
C GLY A 225 9.30 10.72 -8.11
N HIS A 226 8.10 10.42 -7.68
CA HIS A 226 7.67 10.60 -6.31
C HIS A 226 7.23 9.28 -5.71
N GLN A 227 7.63 9.07 -4.46
CA GLN A 227 7.28 7.91 -3.67
C GLN A 227 6.21 8.28 -2.65
N VAL A 228 5.02 7.73 -2.79
CA VAL A 228 3.93 7.88 -1.82
C VAL A 228 3.96 6.72 -0.84
N MET A 229 3.94 6.99 0.46
CA MET A 229 3.71 5.98 1.48
C MET A 229 2.32 6.18 2.09
N ILE A 230 1.48 5.15 2.02
CA ILE A 230 0.10 5.20 2.46
C ILE A 230 -0.01 4.51 3.82
N CYS A 231 -0.40 5.25 4.84
CA CYS A 231 -0.54 4.75 6.21
C CYS A 231 -1.95 4.99 6.71
N GLY A 232 -2.62 3.95 7.16
CA GLY A 232 -3.98 4.05 7.66
C GLY A 232 -4.58 2.69 8.01
N ASP A 233 -5.89 2.67 8.12
CA ASP A 233 -6.67 1.46 8.41
C ASP A 233 -7.23 0.82 7.12
N SER A 234 -8.32 0.09 7.25
CA SER A 234 -8.98 -0.62 6.16
C SER A 234 -9.40 0.27 4.99
N ILE A 235 -9.72 1.54 5.24
CA ILE A 235 -10.14 2.48 4.19
C ILE A 235 -8.94 2.84 3.31
N GLN A 236 -7.79 3.11 3.92
CA GLN A 236 -6.53 3.37 3.21
C GLN A 236 -5.92 2.10 2.62
N GLU A 237 -6.24 0.91 3.14
CA GLU A 237 -5.90 -0.36 2.50
C GLU A 237 -6.75 -0.65 1.25
N GLY A 238 -7.81 0.12 1.02
CA GLY A 238 -8.71 -0.08 -0.13
C GLY A 238 -9.71 -1.23 0.08
N ILE A 239 -10.11 -1.50 1.33
CA ILE A 239 -11.14 -2.49 1.64
C ILE A 239 -12.51 -1.99 1.18
N GLY A 240 -13.33 -2.91 0.69
CA GLY A 240 -14.68 -2.63 0.18
C GLY A 240 -14.76 -2.45 -1.34
N GLY A 241 -13.66 -2.07 -1.98
CA GLY A 241 -13.54 -2.12 -3.44
C GLY A 241 -13.32 -3.54 -3.97
N ASP A 242 -13.53 -3.72 -5.26
CA ASP A 242 -13.34 -4.99 -5.98
C ASP A 242 -11.86 -5.44 -5.98
N VAL A 243 -10.93 -4.50 -5.88
CA VAL A 243 -9.48 -4.75 -5.87
C VAL A 243 -8.88 -4.24 -4.56
N ARG A 244 -8.19 -5.13 -3.83
CA ARG A 244 -7.47 -4.77 -2.61
C ARG A 244 -6.24 -3.94 -2.88
N CYS A 245 -5.85 -3.11 -1.91
CA CYS A 245 -4.74 -2.17 -2.05
C CYS A 245 -4.89 -1.29 -3.31
N TYR A 246 -6.14 -0.98 -3.65
CA TYR A 246 -6.50 -0.08 -4.74
C TYR A 246 -7.64 0.85 -4.32
N GLY A 247 -7.44 1.51 -3.20
CA GLY A 247 -8.33 2.52 -2.66
C GLY A 247 -8.15 3.90 -3.32
N ALA A 248 -8.68 4.92 -2.69
CA ALA A 248 -8.70 6.28 -3.25
C ALA A 248 -7.29 6.87 -3.47
N MET A 249 -6.35 6.56 -2.56
CA MET A 249 -4.97 7.06 -2.66
C MET A 249 -4.25 6.40 -3.83
N GLU A 250 -4.29 5.08 -3.90
CA GLU A 250 -3.66 4.28 -4.96
C GLU A 250 -4.23 4.60 -6.33
N ARG A 251 -5.56 4.73 -6.45
CA ARG A 251 -6.23 5.17 -7.69
C ARG A 251 -5.73 6.53 -8.14
N SER A 252 -5.52 7.46 -7.19
CA SER A 252 -4.99 8.80 -7.49
C SER A 252 -3.54 8.75 -7.98
N VAL A 253 -2.69 7.98 -7.29
CA VAL A 253 -1.29 7.75 -7.70
C VAL A 253 -1.25 7.16 -9.11
N TYR A 254 -2.03 6.12 -9.33
CA TYR A 254 -2.10 5.42 -10.60
C TYR A 254 -2.51 6.31 -11.78
N GLU A 255 -3.53 7.15 -11.60
CA GLU A 255 -4.01 8.04 -12.67
C GLU A 255 -3.09 9.22 -12.96
N LEU A 256 -2.23 9.60 -12.02
CA LEU A 256 -1.32 10.73 -12.15
C LEU A 256 0.08 10.31 -12.58
N SER A 257 0.42 9.03 -12.45
CA SER A 257 1.73 8.52 -12.81
C SER A 257 1.91 8.42 -14.33
N THR A 258 3.05 8.91 -14.82
CA THR A 258 3.50 8.74 -16.20
C THR A 258 4.95 8.25 -16.21
N PRO A 259 5.44 7.64 -17.31
CA PRO A 259 6.84 7.23 -17.40
C PRO A 259 7.84 8.37 -17.22
N GLU A 260 7.50 9.58 -17.65
CA GLU A 260 8.34 10.77 -17.55
C GLU A 260 8.31 11.39 -16.15
N ARG A 261 7.23 11.15 -15.42
CA ARG A 261 7.00 11.61 -14.06
C ARG A 261 6.36 10.49 -13.23
N PRO A 262 7.13 9.45 -12.92
CA PRO A 262 6.60 8.29 -12.24
C PRO A 262 6.20 8.63 -10.80
N LEU A 263 5.00 8.21 -10.44
CA LEU A 263 4.45 8.28 -9.10
C LEU A 263 4.15 6.87 -8.64
N GLU A 264 4.82 6.41 -7.60
CA GLU A 264 4.67 5.04 -7.10
C GLU A 264 4.20 5.04 -5.65
N TYR A 265 3.56 3.99 -5.20
CA TYR A 265 3.09 3.89 -3.83
C TYR A 265 3.56 2.64 -3.09
N PHE A 266 3.79 2.82 -1.82
CA PHE A 266 3.98 1.76 -0.83
C PHE A 266 2.80 1.80 0.14
N ASN A 267 1.95 0.77 0.12
CA ASN A 267 0.82 0.69 1.03
C ASN A 267 1.26 0.07 2.36
N ALA A 268 1.28 0.88 3.41
CA ALA A 268 1.57 0.50 4.79
C ALA A 268 0.31 0.53 5.67
N ALA A 269 -0.88 0.55 5.05
CA ALA A 269 -2.14 0.52 5.77
C ALA A 269 -2.46 -0.89 6.29
N LEU A 270 -3.12 -0.95 7.42
CA LEU A 270 -3.41 -2.20 8.13
C LEU A 270 -4.89 -2.22 8.56
N HIS A 271 -5.74 -2.97 7.86
CA HIS A 271 -7.15 -3.07 8.24
C HIS A 271 -7.32 -3.65 9.65
N ALA A 272 -8.39 -3.25 10.29
CA ALA A 272 -8.72 -3.60 11.68
C ALA A 272 -7.65 -3.17 12.70
N GLN A 273 -6.72 -2.28 12.31
CA GLN A 273 -5.68 -1.75 13.19
C GLN A 273 -5.82 -0.23 13.36
N GLY A 274 -5.20 0.28 14.42
CA GLY A 274 -5.20 1.70 14.73
C GLY A 274 -3.86 2.40 14.44
N PRO A 275 -3.82 3.73 14.62
CA PRO A 275 -2.65 4.57 14.33
C PRO A 275 -1.35 4.13 14.98
N ASP A 276 -1.41 3.51 16.16
CA ASP A 276 -0.19 3.02 16.82
C ASP A 276 0.54 1.99 15.96
N LEU A 277 -0.18 1.04 15.36
CA LEU A 277 0.44 -0.05 14.64
C LEU A 277 0.93 0.37 13.25
N TYR A 278 0.11 1.05 12.45
CA TYR A 278 0.58 1.45 11.13
C TYR A 278 1.62 2.60 11.15
N SER A 279 1.72 3.36 12.25
CA SER A 279 2.86 4.26 12.44
C SER A 279 4.18 3.51 12.68
N ARG A 280 4.12 2.29 13.25
CA ARG A 280 5.28 1.40 13.35
C ARG A 280 5.64 0.79 12.00
N MET A 281 4.65 0.40 11.18
CA MET A 281 4.89 -0.02 9.80
C MET A 281 5.66 1.04 9.01
N LEU A 282 5.27 2.30 9.14
CA LEU A 282 6.03 3.40 8.54
C LEU A 282 7.48 3.41 9.05
N ALA A 283 7.69 3.28 10.35
CA ALA A 283 9.02 3.30 10.95
C ALA A 283 9.92 2.15 10.44
N ASP A 284 9.35 0.97 10.23
CA ASP A 284 10.11 -0.19 9.74
C ASP A 284 10.58 -0.05 8.29
N HIS A 285 9.82 0.67 7.47
CA HIS A 285 10.06 0.73 6.02
C HIS A 285 10.55 2.09 5.51
N VAL A 286 10.48 3.13 6.31
CA VAL A 286 10.77 4.50 5.88
C VAL A 286 12.18 4.66 5.28
N ALA A 287 13.17 4.00 5.86
CA ALA A 287 14.56 4.08 5.38
C ALA A 287 14.76 3.41 4.00
N THR A 288 13.99 2.36 3.74
CA THR A 288 14.05 1.63 2.47
C THR A 288 13.18 2.29 1.40
N VAL A 289 11.96 2.68 1.76
CA VAL A 289 10.98 3.27 0.85
C VAL A 289 11.33 4.72 0.50
N ARG A 290 11.87 5.48 1.45
CA ARG A 290 12.25 6.89 1.30
C ARG A 290 11.14 7.75 0.69
N PRO A 291 9.95 7.83 1.32
CA PRO A 291 8.81 8.53 0.74
C PRO A 291 9.10 10.03 0.56
N THR A 292 8.60 10.58 -0.53
CA THR A 292 8.52 12.02 -0.78
C THR A 292 7.16 12.59 -0.37
N ILE A 293 6.14 11.73 -0.33
CA ILE A 293 4.79 12.03 0.13
C ILE A 293 4.36 10.93 1.09
N VAL A 294 3.77 11.31 2.22
CA VAL A 294 3.14 10.37 3.16
C VAL A 294 1.67 10.75 3.31
N THR A 295 0.76 9.82 3.07
CA THR A 295 -0.62 9.97 3.52
C THR A 295 -0.77 9.20 4.83
N TYR A 296 -1.24 9.86 5.86
CA TYR A 296 -1.37 9.27 7.17
C TYR A 296 -2.76 9.55 7.76
N SER A 297 -3.53 8.49 8.00
CA SER A 297 -4.80 8.62 8.69
C SER A 297 -4.58 8.69 10.20
N PRO A 298 -4.73 9.86 10.83
CA PRO A 298 -4.48 9.99 12.26
C PRO A 298 -5.64 9.47 13.11
N TRP A 299 -6.72 9.01 12.50
CA TRP A 299 -7.91 8.45 13.11
C TRP A 299 -8.22 7.07 12.56
N SER A 300 -8.66 6.16 13.42
CA SER A 300 -9.27 4.91 13.01
C SER A 300 -10.51 4.58 13.85
N GLY A 301 -11.55 4.12 13.20
CA GLY A 301 -12.71 3.55 13.88
C GLY A 301 -12.38 2.32 14.74
N ASN A 302 -11.24 1.68 14.49
CA ASN A 302 -10.78 0.52 15.26
C ASN A 302 -10.30 0.86 16.68
N ASP A 303 -9.89 2.11 16.93
CA ASP A 303 -9.48 2.59 18.26
C ASP A 303 -10.69 3.06 19.11
N VAL A 304 -11.87 3.02 18.53
CA VAL A 304 -13.07 3.54 19.17
C VAL A 304 -13.93 2.38 19.69
N THR A 305 -14.17 2.36 21.00
CA THR A 305 -15.04 1.35 21.59
C THR A 305 -16.50 1.70 21.30
N ALA A 306 -17.28 0.70 20.87
CA ALA A 306 -18.71 0.88 20.61
C ALA A 306 -19.42 1.58 21.78
N GLY A 307 -20.16 2.64 21.48
CA GLY A 307 -21.02 3.36 22.45
C GLY A 307 -20.32 4.30 23.43
N SER A 308 -18.98 4.41 23.45
CA SER A 308 -18.28 5.19 24.49
C SER A 308 -17.45 6.39 24.01
N GLY A 309 -17.49 6.69 22.72
CA GLY A 309 -16.65 7.77 22.18
C GLY A 309 -15.15 7.45 22.21
N ILE A 310 -14.32 8.44 21.83
CA ILE A 310 -12.88 8.30 22.01
C ILE A 310 -12.52 8.48 23.48
N SER A 311 -11.93 7.44 24.06
CA SER A 311 -11.37 7.55 25.40
C SER A 311 -10.15 8.50 25.40
N ALA A 312 -9.87 9.11 26.54
CA ALA A 312 -8.63 9.91 26.70
C ALA A 312 -7.36 9.09 26.42
N ALA A 313 -7.41 7.78 26.66
CA ALA A 313 -6.31 6.87 26.34
C ALA A 313 -6.15 6.67 24.82
N ALA A 314 -7.24 6.48 24.09
CA ALA A 314 -7.21 6.39 22.63
C ALA A 314 -6.69 7.69 22.01
N MET A 315 -7.14 8.85 22.49
CA MET A 315 -6.64 10.15 22.05
C MET A 315 -5.13 10.33 22.32
N ARG A 316 -4.63 9.85 23.47
CA ARG A 316 -3.18 9.88 23.76
C ARG A 316 -2.40 8.98 22.82
N ARG A 317 -2.90 7.76 22.52
CA ARG A 317 -2.24 6.86 21.53
C ARG A 317 -2.17 7.50 20.15
N LEU A 318 -3.25 8.12 19.71
CA LEU A 318 -3.33 8.82 18.45
C LEU A 318 -2.30 9.96 18.35
N LYS A 319 -2.18 10.80 19.38
CA LYS A 319 -1.16 11.86 19.46
C LYS A 319 0.26 11.28 19.48
N ALA A 320 0.48 10.19 20.22
CA ALA A 320 1.77 9.53 20.27
C ALA A 320 2.16 8.91 18.92
N SER A 321 1.21 8.37 18.17
CA SER A 321 1.46 7.81 16.83
C SER A 321 1.89 8.89 15.85
N LEU A 322 1.26 10.07 15.88
CA LEU A 322 1.70 11.20 15.07
C LEU A 322 3.12 11.66 15.42
N GLY A 323 3.42 11.77 16.72
CA GLY A 323 4.77 12.06 17.17
C GLY A 323 5.81 11.07 16.64
N ARG A 324 5.44 9.78 16.63
CA ARG A 324 6.30 8.72 16.06
C ARG A 324 6.53 8.92 14.57
N VAL A 325 5.49 9.23 13.79
CA VAL A 325 5.63 9.47 12.34
C VAL A 325 6.66 10.57 12.08
N PHE A 326 6.48 11.74 12.68
CA PHE A 326 7.39 12.86 12.44
C PHE A 326 8.82 12.58 12.95
N TYR A 327 8.95 12.01 14.16
CA TYR A 327 10.25 11.62 14.67
C TYR A 327 10.97 10.63 13.74
N THR A 328 10.25 9.64 13.23
CA THR A 328 10.80 8.63 12.33
C THR A 328 11.28 9.23 11.02
N LEU A 329 10.48 10.11 10.43
CA LEU A 329 10.84 10.81 9.19
C LEU A 329 12.08 11.68 9.40
N GLN A 330 12.12 12.42 10.48
CA GLN A 330 13.27 13.27 10.84
C GLN A 330 14.53 12.44 11.10
N ALA A 331 14.41 11.34 11.86
CA ALA A 331 15.53 10.44 12.15
C ALA A 331 16.09 9.78 10.89
N ALA A 332 15.26 9.53 9.89
CA ALA A 332 15.66 9.03 8.57
C ALA A 332 16.25 10.14 7.66
N GLY A 333 16.31 11.38 8.11
CA GLY A 333 16.76 12.51 7.30
C GLY A 333 15.82 12.87 6.16
N LEU A 334 14.53 12.49 6.28
CA LEU A 334 13.52 12.68 5.25
C LEU A 334 12.56 13.83 5.62
N ARG A 335 12.13 14.55 4.61
CA ARG A 335 11.17 15.67 4.74
C ARG A 335 10.05 15.53 3.70
N PRO A 336 9.26 14.46 3.75
CA PRO A 336 8.14 14.30 2.83
C PRO A 336 7.03 15.30 3.13
N VAL A 337 6.20 15.57 2.15
CA VAL A 337 4.90 16.20 2.40
C VAL A 337 3.99 15.18 3.08
N VAL A 338 3.45 15.53 4.25
CA VAL A 338 2.53 14.66 4.98
C VAL A 338 1.10 15.17 4.78
N LEU A 339 0.23 14.31 4.26
CA LEU A 339 -1.17 14.59 4.00
C LEU A 339 -2.04 13.81 4.99
N PHE A 340 -3.02 14.47 5.58
CA PHE A 340 -3.94 13.91 6.55
C PHE A 340 -5.37 13.87 5.98
N PRO A 341 -5.90 12.70 5.60
CA PRO A 341 -7.32 12.60 5.26
C PRO A 341 -8.18 12.85 6.50
N GLU A 342 -9.32 13.52 6.31
CA GLU A 342 -10.34 13.62 7.35
C GLU A 342 -10.89 12.23 7.70
N ALA A 343 -11.25 12.02 8.97
CA ALA A 343 -11.90 10.80 9.43
C ALA A 343 -13.29 10.65 8.80
N THR A 344 -13.52 9.52 8.13
CA THR A 344 -14.77 9.24 7.40
C THR A 344 -15.93 8.83 8.33
N PRO A 345 -17.19 9.05 7.94
CA PRO A 345 -18.34 8.55 8.68
C PRO A 345 -18.41 7.02 8.63
N VAL A 346 -19.18 6.46 9.56
CA VAL A 346 -19.52 5.04 9.65
C VAL A 346 -21.01 4.94 9.96
N ASN A 347 -21.74 4.09 9.26
CA ASN A 347 -23.19 3.96 9.45
C ASN A 347 -23.55 3.40 10.83
N THR A 348 -24.66 3.85 11.37
CA THR A 348 -25.14 3.54 12.73
C THR A 348 -25.33 2.06 13.00
N GLY A 349 -25.70 1.27 12.00
CA GLY A 349 -25.84 -0.19 12.10
C GLY A 349 -24.54 -0.93 12.35
N TYR A 350 -23.41 -0.26 12.16
CA TYR A 350 -22.09 -0.82 12.37
C TYR A 350 -21.52 -0.32 13.70
N ARG A 351 -21.39 -1.23 14.68
CA ARG A 351 -20.76 -0.98 15.99
C ARG A 351 -21.34 0.12 16.88
N ASN A 352 -22.61 0.51 16.72
CA ASN A 352 -23.27 1.45 17.63
C ASN A 352 -22.50 2.78 17.83
N VAL A 353 -22.27 3.50 16.77
CA VAL A 353 -21.27 4.60 16.68
C VAL A 353 -21.74 5.97 17.22
N GLY A 354 -22.93 6.09 17.85
CA GLY A 354 -23.55 7.37 18.21
C GLY A 354 -22.65 8.40 18.86
N ALA A 355 -22.02 8.04 19.98
CA ALA A 355 -21.08 8.94 20.65
C ALA A 355 -19.79 9.17 19.86
N ASN A 356 -19.47 8.30 18.91
CA ASN A 356 -18.22 8.35 18.15
C ASN A 356 -18.30 9.31 16.99
N ASP A 357 -19.47 9.49 16.36
CA ASP A 357 -19.60 10.37 15.23
C ASP A 357 -19.41 11.85 15.63
N GLN A 358 -19.91 12.26 16.79
CA GLN A 358 -19.63 13.60 17.31
C GLN A 358 -18.12 13.78 17.58
N ALA A 359 -17.47 12.79 18.20
CA ALA A 359 -16.04 12.85 18.45
C ALA A 359 -15.22 12.90 17.15
N ARG A 360 -15.65 12.16 16.11
CA ARG A 360 -15.06 12.22 14.77
C ARG A 360 -15.20 13.61 14.14
N ARG A 361 -16.41 14.20 14.19
CA ARG A 361 -16.64 15.56 13.69
C ARG A 361 -15.79 16.60 14.41
N ASP A 362 -15.75 16.52 15.76
CA ASP A 362 -14.90 17.40 16.58
C ASP A 362 -13.42 17.22 16.27
N PHE A 363 -12.99 15.99 16.01
CA PHE A 363 -11.63 15.70 15.55
C PHE A 363 -11.32 16.40 14.22
N ASN A 364 -12.18 16.22 13.22
CA ASN A 364 -11.99 16.83 11.90
C ASN A 364 -12.02 18.36 11.95
N ALA A 365 -12.96 18.93 12.73
CA ALA A 365 -13.18 20.38 12.78
C ALA A 365 -12.16 21.11 13.66
N ASN A 366 -11.83 20.54 14.81
CA ASN A 366 -11.16 21.29 15.88
C ASN A 366 -9.73 20.83 16.15
N TRP A 367 -9.43 19.57 15.88
CA TRP A 367 -8.13 18.99 16.23
C TRP A 367 -7.23 18.79 15.02
N LEU A 368 -7.74 18.15 13.97
CA LEU A 368 -6.96 17.82 12.77
C LEU A 368 -6.34 19.07 12.10
N PRO A 369 -7.06 20.20 11.93
CA PRO A 369 -6.46 21.41 11.36
C PRO A 369 -5.33 22.00 12.19
N LYS A 370 -5.36 21.81 13.52
CA LYS A 370 -4.30 22.31 14.42
C LYS A 370 -3.03 21.48 14.39
N VAL A 371 -3.15 20.18 14.00
CA VAL A 371 -2.00 19.28 13.95
C VAL A 371 -1.31 19.36 12.60
N SER A 372 -2.07 19.58 11.55
CA SER A 372 -1.62 19.38 10.18
C SER A 372 -1.21 20.66 9.46
N ALA A 373 -1.24 21.81 10.10
CA ALA A 373 -0.73 23.07 9.53
C ALA A 373 -1.12 23.31 8.04
N GLY A 374 -2.34 22.91 7.66
CA GLY A 374 -2.86 23.15 6.31
C GLY A 374 -2.73 21.98 5.32
N PHE A 375 -2.13 20.85 5.70
CA PHE A 375 -2.03 19.65 4.86
C PHE A 375 -3.18 18.64 5.05
N VAL A 376 -4.31 19.09 5.56
CA VAL A 376 -5.53 18.27 5.64
C VAL A 376 -6.13 18.13 4.25
N ILE A 377 -6.44 16.91 3.87
CA ILE A 377 -7.28 16.62 2.69
C ILE A 377 -8.74 16.95 3.07
N LYS A 378 -9.09 18.20 2.92
CA LYS A 378 -10.45 18.71 3.23
C LYS A 378 -11.48 18.18 2.25
N GLY A 379 -12.67 17.86 2.74
CA GLY A 379 -13.75 17.30 1.94
C GLY A 379 -13.70 15.78 1.81
N TYR A 380 -12.68 15.15 2.36
CA TYR A 380 -12.53 13.69 2.30
C TYR A 380 -13.71 12.99 3.02
N ALA A 381 -14.03 13.41 4.23
CA ALA A 381 -15.21 12.89 4.95
C ALA A 381 -16.52 13.25 4.24
N ALA A 382 -16.64 14.49 3.74
CA ALA A 382 -17.84 14.97 3.06
C ALA A 382 -18.14 14.21 1.76
N ALA A 383 -17.11 13.70 1.06
CA ALA A 383 -17.29 12.90 -0.15
C ALA A 383 -18.11 11.63 0.08
N LEU A 384 -18.03 11.06 1.29
CA LEU A 384 -18.82 9.89 1.66
C LEU A 384 -20.12 10.24 2.41
N THR A 385 -20.23 11.42 2.99
CA THR A 385 -21.39 11.77 3.84
C THR A 385 -22.64 12.03 2.99
N GLY A 386 -23.70 11.22 3.21
CA GLY A 386 -24.98 11.33 2.51
C GLY A 386 -26.08 12.05 3.27
N GLY A 387 -25.90 12.27 4.56
CA GLY A 387 -26.90 12.86 5.45
C GLY A 387 -26.70 12.43 6.89
N ARG A 388 -27.73 12.63 7.73
CA ARG A 388 -27.73 12.21 9.13
C ARG A 388 -28.92 11.33 9.40
N ASP A 389 -28.72 10.36 10.28
CA ASP A 389 -29.82 9.55 10.80
C ASP A 389 -30.68 10.33 11.82
N ALA A 390 -31.71 9.65 12.36
CA ALA A 390 -32.61 10.22 13.38
C ALA A 390 -31.89 10.66 14.66
N ALA A 391 -30.72 10.09 14.95
CA ALA A 391 -29.88 10.47 16.08
C ALA A 391 -28.89 11.59 15.76
N GLY A 392 -28.94 12.15 14.56
CA GLY A 392 -28.07 13.23 14.09
C GLY A 392 -26.65 12.79 13.74
N GLN A 393 -26.45 11.50 13.47
CA GLN A 393 -25.15 10.93 13.11
C GLN A 393 -24.97 10.88 11.61
N ASP A 394 -23.80 11.29 11.12
CA ASP A 394 -23.47 11.23 9.71
C ASP A 394 -23.49 9.78 9.22
N GLN A 395 -24.12 9.56 8.08
CA GLN A 395 -24.20 8.27 7.41
C GLN A 395 -23.41 8.31 6.11
N ILE A 396 -22.85 7.19 5.70
CA ILE A 396 -22.27 7.05 4.36
C ILE A 396 -23.43 7.11 3.36
N LYS A 397 -23.22 7.86 2.29
CA LYS A 397 -24.18 8.01 1.21
C LYS A 397 -24.53 6.66 0.58
N ASP A 398 -25.82 6.47 0.30
CA ASP A 398 -26.31 5.26 -0.35
C ASP A 398 -25.55 4.97 -1.65
N GLY A 399 -25.23 3.70 -1.83
CA GLY A 399 -24.47 3.24 -2.99
C GLY A 399 -22.94 3.42 -2.90
N LEU A 400 -22.41 4.07 -1.85
CA LEU A 400 -20.96 4.23 -1.67
C LEU A 400 -20.32 3.22 -0.71
N THR A 401 -21.11 2.37 -0.11
CA THR A 401 -20.66 1.30 0.80
C THR A 401 -21.56 0.09 0.68
N GLY A 402 -21.02 -1.10 0.93
CA GLY A 402 -21.80 -2.34 1.01
C GLY A 402 -22.05 -2.79 2.45
N ASP A 403 -21.21 -2.36 3.41
CA ASP A 403 -21.27 -2.80 4.81
C ASP A 403 -21.47 -1.65 5.82
N GLY A 404 -21.58 -0.42 5.33
CA GLY A 404 -21.75 0.78 6.17
C GLY A 404 -20.45 1.34 6.75
N VAL A 405 -19.29 0.80 6.38
CA VAL A 405 -17.97 1.25 6.85
C VAL A 405 -17.00 1.46 5.70
N HIS A 406 -16.84 0.43 4.89
CA HIS A 406 -15.84 0.43 3.83
C HIS A 406 -16.43 1.00 2.55
N PRO A 407 -15.76 1.98 1.94
CA PRO A 407 -16.16 2.46 0.62
C PRO A 407 -16.08 1.32 -0.39
N ASN A 408 -17.13 1.13 -1.18
CA ASN A 408 -17.06 0.29 -2.37
C ASN A 408 -16.33 1.04 -3.50
N ASP A 409 -16.29 0.49 -4.72
CA ASP A 409 -15.59 1.15 -5.84
C ASP A 409 -16.09 2.56 -6.10
N ALA A 410 -17.40 2.78 -6.05
CA ALA A 410 -17.98 4.13 -6.21
C ALA A 410 -17.59 5.07 -5.05
N GLY A 411 -17.51 4.54 -3.83
CA GLY A 411 -17.06 5.27 -2.65
C GLY A 411 -15.58 5.63 -2.75
N HIS A 412 -14.73 4.69 -3.19
CA HIS A 412 -13.31 4.98 -3.43
C HIS A 412 -13.10 5.99 -4.57
N ASP A 413 -13.92 5.96 -5.61
CA ASP A 413 -13.89 6.96 -6.69
C ASP A 413 -14.33 8.35 -6.20
N ALA A 414 -15.34 8.42 -5.33
CA ALA A 414 -15.73 9.67 -4.68
C ALA A 414 -14.61 10.26 -3.82
N LEU A 415 -13.93 9.44 -3.05
CA LEU A 415 -12.76 9.85 -2.27
C LEU A 415 -11.58 10.24 -3.17
N LYS A 416 -11.32 9.49 -4.26
CA LYS A 416 -10.29 9.81 -5.25
C LYS A 416 -10.50 11.19 -5.85
N ALA A 417 -11.74 11.55 -6.18
CA ALA A 417 -12.06 12.88 -6.73
C ALA A 417 -11.62 14.01 -5.82
N VAL A 418 -11.57 13.78 -4.49
CA VAL A 418 -11.05 14.75 -3.51
C VAL A 418 -9.53 14.69 -3.39
N VAL A 419 -8.95 13.50 -3.38
CA VAL A 419 -7.51 13.27 -3.13
C VAL A 419 -6.65 13.67 -4.33
N LYS A 420 -7.05 13.27 -5.53
CA LYS A 420 -6.28 13.47 -6.76
C LYS A 420 -5.86 14.93 -7.00
N PRO A 421 -6.70 15.96 -6.79
CA PRO A 421 -6.29 17.36 -6.90
C PRO A 421 -5.18 17.79 -5.91
N TYR A 422 -5.09 17.14 -4.73
CA TYR A 422 -3.98 17.40 -3.81
C TYR A 422 -2.66 16.87 -4.36
N PHE A 423 -2.63 15.61 -4.84
CA PHE A 423 -1.44 15.06 -5.48
C PHE A 423 -1.06 15.83 -6.74
N GLN A 424 -2.03 16.17 -7.60
CA GLN A 424 -1.77 16.96 -8.79
C GLN A 424 -1.08 18.28 -8.47
N ARG A 425 -1.62 19.05 -7.49
CA ARG A 425 -1.00 20.32 -7.06
C ARG A 425 0.41 20.15 -6.50
N LEU A 426 0.70 19.02 -5.82
CA LEU A 426 2.04 18.73 -5.37
C LEU A 426 2.97 18.46 -6.56
N LEU A 427 2.51 17.73 -7.54
CA LEU A 427 3.28 17.42 -8.75
C LEU A 427 3.50 18.66 -9.64
N ASP A 428 2.50 19.55 -9.78
CA ASP A 428 2.58 20.74 -10.62
C ASP A 428 3.56 21.80 -10.06
N ARG A 429 3.86 21.76 -8.77
CA ARG A 429 4.85 22.65 -8.15
C ARG A 429 6.29 22.23 -8.37
N VAL A 430 6.49 21.01 -8.84
CA VAL A 430 7.81 20.37 -9.05
C VAL A 430 8.20 20.40 -10.53
N ALA A 431 7.26 20.68 -11.41
CA ALA A 431 7.50 20.86 -12.85
C ALA A 431 8.03 22.27 -13.13
#